data_a086f3c698d6622ac429f5f2c4a530a2
#
_entry.id   a086f3c698d6622ac429f5f2c4a530a2
#
_cell.length_a   1.000
_cell.length_b   1.000
_cell.length_c   1.000
_cell.angle_alpha   90.00
_cell.angle_beta   90.00
_cell.angle_gamma   90.00
#
_symmetry.space_group_name_H-M   'P 1'
#
loop_
_entity.id
_entity.type
_entity.pdbx_description
1 polymer ?
#
loop_
_entity_poly.entity_id
_entity_poly.type
_entity_poly.pdbx_seq_one_letter_code
_entity_poly.pdbx_strand_id
1 'polypeptide(L)'
;LDPAFVAGLIRQESGFAPGIASSAGAQGLMQVMPATAAWIKGRDPTLAGADLHSNSGNLDIGSAYLAHVLHRFQGALPLAAAAYNAGPGAVQRWLQRWSPEPGPWGGAIFAANIPYQQTRDYVQAVLSNAAIYSALLQGKEPDILSLWQLQPDLGLEPAAATATTPRP
;
A
#
# COMPACT_ATOMS: atom_id res chain seq x y z
N LEU A 1 3.04 0.39 -12.41
CA LEU A 1 2.31 1.20 -11.43
C LEU A 1 1.63 2.38 -12.11
N ASP A 2 0.44 2.75 -11.62
CA ASP A 2 -0.23 3.98 -12.02
C ASP A 2 0.52 5.19 -11.42
N PRO A 3 0.97 6.15 -12.25
CA PRO A 3 1.71 7.32 -11.76
C PRO A 3 0.89 8.19 -10.80
N ALA A 4 -0.44 8.27 -10.97
CA ALA A 4 -1.29 9.05 -10.09
C ALA A 4 -1.38 8.42 -8.68
N PHE A 5 -1.42 7.09 -8.61
CA PHE A 5 -1.41 6.39 -7.32
C PHE A 5 -0.06 6.51 -6.60
N VAL A 6 1.05 6.41 -7.34
CA VAL A 6 2.40 6.65 -6.79
C VAL A 6 2.51 8.09 -6.26
N ALA A 7 2.08 9.09 -7.03
CA ALA A 7 2.12 10.49 -6.62
C ALA A 7 1.23 10.74 -5.40
N GLY A 8 0.04 10.12 -5.35
CA GLY A 8 -0.87 10.19 -4.20
C GLY A 8 -0.24 9.65 -2.92
N LEU A 9 0.49 8.55 -3.03
CA LEU A 9 1.22 7.96 -1.91
C LEU A 9 2.38 8.86 -1.47
N ILE A 10 3.23 9.34 -2.39
CA ILE A 10 4.34 10.24 -2.06
C ILE A 10 3.83 11.52 -1.38
N ARG A 11 2.70 12.06 -1.87
CA ARG A 11 2.07 13.23 -1.23
C ARG A 11 1.73 12.98 0.23
N GLN A 12 1.23 11.78 0.53
CA GLN A 12 0.87 11.40 1.90
C GLN A 12 2.09 11.08 2.76
N GLU A 13 3.14 10.46 2.19
CA GLU A 13 4.32 10.03 2.94
C GLU A 13 5.27 11.20 3.29
N SER A 14 5.53 12.07 2.32
CA SER A 14 6.55 13.12 2.47
C SER A 14 6.12 14.51 2.06
N GLY A 15 4.93 14.65 1.43
CA GLY A 15 4.56 15.89 0.76
C GLY A 15 5.51 16.28 -0.36
N PHE A 16 6.21 15.31 -0.96
CA PHE A 16 7.30 15.50 -1.92
C PHE A 16 8.56 16.18 -1.35
N ALA A 17 8.73 16.25 -0.01
CA ALA A 17 9.94 16.77 0.60
C ALA A 17 11.07 15.71 0.48
N PRO A 18 12.19 16.03 -0.19
CA PRO A 18 13.29 15.09 -0.35
C PRO A 18 14.08 14.95 0.96
N GLY A 19 14.64 13.77 1.19
CA GLY A 19 15.61 13.53 2.27
C GLY A 19 15.04 13.57 3.69
N ILE A 20 13.70 13.60 3.86
CA ILE A 20 13.10 13.56 5.19
C ILE A 20 13.20 12.15 5.79
N ALA A 21 13.31 12.10 7.12
CA ALA A 21 13.23 10.87 7.89
C ALA A 21 12.16 11.03 8.98
N SER A 22 11.36 9.97 9.20
CA SER A 22 10.41 9.94 10.31
C SER A 22 11.09 9.59 11.63
N SER A 23 10.43 9.85 12.75
CA SER A 23 10.90 9.43 14.07
C SER A 23 11.00 7.90 14.22
N ALA A 24 10.24 7.14 13.41
CA ALA A 24 10.31 5.69 13.34
C ALA A 24 11.44 5.17 12.42
N GLY A 25 12.16 6.07 11.73
CA GLY A 25 13.27 5.70 10.84
C GLY A 25 12.91 5.44 9.39
N ALA A 26 11.67 5.72 8.96
CA ALA A 26 11.30 5.70 7.55
C ALA A 26 12.03 6.81 6.78
N GLN A 27 12.42 6.56 5.53
CA GLN A 27 13.33 7.43 4.76
C GLN A 27 12.72 7.90 3.45
N GLY A 28 12.96 9.15 3.12
CA GLY A 28 12.83 9.75 1.79
C GLY A 28 11.39 9.96 1.31
N LEU A 29 11.25 10.15 0.00
CA LEU A 29 10.00 10.53 -0.66
C LEU A 29 8.85 9.55 -0.40
N MET A 30 9.15 8.26 -0.39
CA MET A 30 8.16 7.19 -0.17
C MET A 30 8.20 6.62 1.25
N GLN A 31 8.95 7.24 2.18
CA GLN A 31 9.06 6.85 3.59
C GLN A 31 9.29 5.35 3.77
N VAL A 32 10.28 4.81 3.08
CA VAL A 32 10.60 3.39 3.12
C VAL A 32 11.43 3.06 4.37
N MET A 33 11.00 2.05 5.12
CA MET A 33 11.77 1.53 6.26
C MET A 33 13.05 0.81 5.77
N PRO A 34 14.20 0.97 6.44
CA PRO A 34 15.45 0.28 6.06
C PRO A 34 15.30 -1.24 5.94
N ALA A 35 14.51 -1.87 6.83
CA ALA A 35 14.24 -3.30 6.76
C ALA A 35 13.44 -3.68 5.49
N THR A 36 12.47 -2.85 5.09
CA THR A 36 11.72 -3.04 3.84
C THR A 36 12.63 -2.88 2.63
N ALA A 37 13.51 -1.88 2.64
CA ALA A 37 14.49 -1.69 1.57
C ALA A 37 15.42 -2.89 1.43
N ALA A 38 15.97 -3.39 2.53
CA ALA A 38 16.81 -4.60 2.52
C ALA A 38 16.07 -5.83 1.99
N TRP A 39 14.79 -6.00 2.40
CA TRP A 39 13.95 -7.10 1.98
C TRP A 39 13.64 -7.05 0.47
N ILE A 40 13.31 -5.88 -0.09
CA ILE A 40 13.08 -5.68 -1.54
C ILE A 40 14.36 -5.92 -2.33
N LYS A 41 15.48 -5.31 -1.93
CA LYS A 41 16.78 -5.47 -2.60
C LYS A 41 17.25 -6.93 -2.62
N GLY A 42 16.91 -7.72 -1.61
CA GLY A 42 17.21 -9.16 -1.59
C GLY A 42 16.36 -9.98 -2.56
N ARG A 43 15.26 -9.43 -3.09
CA ARG A 43 14.36 -10.09 -4.04
C ARG A 43 14.50 -9.58 -5.46
N ASP A 44 14.95 -8.36 -5.62
CA ASP A 44 15.18 -7.74 -6.92
C ASP A 44 16.66 -7.33 -7.04
N PRO A 45 17.49 -8.15 -7.70
CA PRO A 45 18.90 -7.86 -7.89
C PRO A 45 19.17 -6.55 -8.65
N THR A 46 18.22 -6.07 -9.46
CA THR A 46 18.39 -4.80 -10.19
C THR A 46 18.45 -3.60 -9.25
N LEU A 47 17.91 -3.74 -8.05
CA LEU A 47 17.92 -2.71 -7.00
C LEU A 47 19.11 -2.83 -6.03
N ALA A 48 20.02 -3.77 -6.22
CA ALA A 48 21.13 -4.01 -5.28
C ALA A 48 21.96 -2.74 -5.02
N GLY A 49 22.18 -1.92 -6.06
CA GLY A 49 22.90 -0.65 -5.99
C GLY A 49 22.07 0.57 -5.63
N ALA A 50 20.74 0.44 -5.48
CA ALA A 50 19.88 1.58 -5.20
C ALA A 50 20.16 2.15 -3.79
N ASP A 51 20.40 3.45 -3.70
CA ASP A 51 20.61 4.13 -2.42
C ASP A 51 19.26 4.62 -1.85
N LEU A 52 18.88 4.07 -0.70
CA LEU A 52 17.64 4.44 0.00
C LEU A 52 17.55 5.94 0.32
N HIS A 53 18.67 6.61 0.51
CA HIS A 53 18.74 8.02 0.88
C HIS A 53 18.76 8.97 -0.34
N SER A 54 18.99 8.46 -1.54
CA SER A 54 18.83 9.23 -2.77
C SER A 54 17.36 9.26 -3.22
N ASN A 55 16.94 10.33 -3.88
CA ASN A 55 15.57 10.44 -4.38
C ASN A 55 15.24 9.33 -5.38
N SER A 56 16.13 9.05 -6.34
CA SER A 56 15.92 7.99 -7.33
C SER A 56 15.87 6.61 -6.70
N GLY A 57 16.84 6.26 -5.87
CA GLY A 57 16.88 4.96 -5.20
C GLY A 57 15.71 4.74 -4.23
N ASN A 58 15.25 5.81 -3.56
CA ASN A 58 14.06 5.76 -2.72
C ASN A 58 12.79 5.48 -3.53
N LEU A 59 12.64 6.16 -4.67
CA LEU A 59 11.52 5.92 -5.61
C LEU A 59 11.56 4.50 -6.17
N ASP A 60 12.72 4.02 -6.58
CA ASP A 60 12.88 2.67 -7.13
C ASP A 60 12.49 1.59 -6.10
N ILE A 61 13.05 1.69 -4.88
CA ILE A 61 12.79 0.73 -3.80
C ILE A 61 11.33 0.82 -3.34
N GLY A 62 10.82 2.03 -3.11
CA GLY A 62 9.45 2.26 -2.65
C GLY A 62 8.41 1.81 -3.69
N SER A 63 8.67 2.07 -4.98
CA SER A 63 7.81 1.60 -6.07
C SER A 63 7.82 0.07 -6.19
N ALA A 64 8.97 -0.57 -6.03
CA ALA A 64 9.05 -2.03 -6.02
C ALA A 64 8.26 -2.63 -4.85
N TYR A 65 8.33 -2.02 -3.66
CA TYR A 65 7.51 -2.46 -2.52
C TYR A 65 6.02 -2.22 -2.77
N LEU A 66 5.64 -1.07 -3.32
CA LEU A 66 4.25 -0.78 -3.69
C LEU A 66 3.72 -1.77 -4.73
N ALA A 67 4.52 -2.10 -5.75
CA ALA A 67 4.17 -3.12 -6.74
C ALA A 67 3.97 -4.49 -6.09
N HIS A 68 4.83 -4.86 -5.13
CA HIS A 68 4.69 -6.10 -4.38
C HIS A 68 3.36 -6.17 -3.61
N VAL A 69 3.00 -5.13 -2.85
CA VAL A 69 1.73 -5.15 -2.10
C VAL A 69 0.51 -5.07 -3.01
N LEU A 70 0.59 -4.32 -4.12
CA LEU A 70 -0.47 -4.31 -5.14
C LEU A 70 -0.69 -5.70 -5.75
N HIS A 71 0.37 -6.38 -6.15
CA HIS A 71 0.28 -7.74 -6.67
C HIS A 71 -0.32 -8.70 -5.64
N ARG A 72 0.11 -8.61 -4.38
CA ARG A 72 -0.39 -9.45 -3.29
C ARG A 72 -1.91 -9.31 -3.08
N PHE A 73 -2.46 -8.13 -3.29
CA PHE A 73 -3.88 -7.82 -3.13
C PHE A 73 -4.61 -7.62 -4.46
N GLN A 74 -4.16 -8.31 -5.52
CA GLN A 74 -4.83 -8.38 -6.84
C GLN A 74 -5.14 -6.99 -7.43
N GLY A 75 -4.28 -6.00 -7.21
CA GLY A 75 -4.45 -4.64 -7.72
C GLY A 75 -5.42 -3.76 -6.94
N ALA A 76 -5.99 -4.24 -5.84
CA ALA A 76 -6.91 -3.47 -5.01
C ALA A 76 -6.17 -2.31 -4.30
N LEU A 77 -6.35 -1.09 -4.79
CA LEU A 77 -5.65 0.10 -4.31
C LEU A 77 -5.89 0.38 -2.81
N PRO A 78 -7.13 0.24 -2.27
CA PRO A 78 -7.36 0.46 -0.83
C PRO A 78 -6.59 -0.52 0.05
N LEU A 79 -6.50 -1.80 -0.37
CA LEU A 79 -5.76 -2.83 0.36
C LEU A 79 -4.26 -2.60 0.26
N ALA A 80 -3.77 -2.20 -0.91
CA ALA A 80 -2.36 -1.91 -1.13
C ALA A 80 -1.90 -0.68 -0.33
N ALA A 81 -2.70 0.39 -0.28
CA ALA A 81 -2.43 1.56 0.55
C ALA A 81 -2.39 1.19 2.05
N ALA A 82 -3.37 0.43 2.52
CA ALA A 82 -3.38 -0.07 3.90
C ALA A 82 -2.17 -0.96 4.21
N ALA A 83 -1.78 -1.83 3.25
CA ALA A 83 -0.63 -2.72 3.41
C ALA A 83 0.71 -1.97 3.37
N TYR A 84 0.80 -0.90 2.61
CA TYR A 84 1.98 -0.05 2.59
C TYR A 84 2.21 0.59 3.96
N ASN A 85 1.14 1.13 4.58
CA ASN A 85 1.21 1.81 5.88
C ASN A 85 1.29 0.84 7.07
N ALA A 86 0.42 -0.17 7.15
CA ALA A 86 0.30 -1.06 8.31
C ALA A 86 0.95 -2.44 8.13
N GLY A 87 1.50 -2.70 6.95
CA GLY A 87 2.04 -3.99 6.56
C GLY A 87 1.00 -4.99 6.03
N PRO A 88 1.39 -5.84 5.07
CA PRO A 88 0.46 -6.77 4.41
C PRO A 88 -0.13 -7.82 5.37
N GLY A 89 0.61 -8.21 6.41
CA GLY A 89 0.12 -9.13 7.44
C GLY A 89 -1.03 -8.55 8.26
N ALA A 90 -1.05 -7.24 8.52
CA ALA A 90 -2.16 -6.59 9.20
C ALA A 90 -3.44 -6.63 8.35
N VAL A 91 -3.32 -6.25 7.07
CA VAL A 91 -4.43 -6.27 6.11
C VAL A 91 -5.00 -7.68 5.96
N GLN A 92 -4.13 -8.69 5.85
CA GLN A 92 -4.56 -10.08 5.75
C GLN A 92 -5.36 -10.54 6.98
N ARG A 93 -4.90 -10.20 8.19
CA ARG A 93 -5.66 -10.51 9.43
C ARG A 93 -7.01 -9.81 9.48
N TRP A 94 -7.10 -8.56 8.99
CA TRP A 94 -8.38 -7.84 8.93
C TRP A 94 -9.34 -8.51 7.96
N LEU A 95 -8.90 -8.87 6.76
CA LEU A 95 -9.71 -9.56 5.78
C LEU A 95 -10.16 -10.96 6.23
N GLN A 96 -9.32 -11.69 6.98
CA GLN A 96 -9.70 -12.98 7.57
C GLN A 96 -10.77 -12.83 8.67
N ARG A 97 -10.77 -11.71 9.38
CA ARG A 97 -11.74 -11.44 10.46
C ARG A 97 -13.08 -10.96 9.91
N TRP A 98 -13.07 -10.17 8.87
CA TRP A 98 -14.25 -9.67 8.18
C TRP A 98 -13.85 -9.34 6.74
N SER A 99 -14.50 -9.98 5.78
CA SER A 99 -14.23 -9.78 4.35
C SER A 99 -15.30 -8.87 3.77
N PRO A 100 -14.93 -7.70 3.20
CA PRO A 100 -15.90 -6.86 2.52
C PRO A 100 -16.36 -7.54 1.24
N GLU A 101 -17.62 -7.31 0.85
CA GLU A 101 -18.13 -7.76 -0.44
C GLU A 101 -17.35 -7.11 -1.59
N PRO A 102 -17.02 -7.89 -2.62
CA PRO A 102 -16.43 -7.34 -3.84
C PRO A 102 -17.35 -6.30 -4.51
N GLY A 103 -16.76 -5.39 -5.26
CA GLY A 103 -17.52 -4.40 -6.01
C GLY A 103 -17.04 -2.97 -5.80
N PRO A 104 -17.75 -1.98 -6.37
CA PRO A 104 -17.30 -0.59 -6.43
C PRO A 104 -17.17 0.08 -5.05
N TRP A 105 -17.88 -0.40 -4.04
CA TRP A 105 -17.85 0.14 -2.67
C TRP A 105 -17.03 -0.70 -1.70
N GLY A 106 -16.56 -1.87 -2.12
CA GLY A 106 -15.86 -2.83 -1.25
C GLY A 106 -14.65 -2.20 -0.55
N GLY A 107 -13.86 -1.43 -1.27
CA GLY A 107 -12.69 -0.74 -0.71
C GLY A 107 -13.03 0.36 0.28
N ALA A 108 -14.13 1.10 0.06
CA ALA A 108 -14.60 2.12 1.00
C ALA A 108 -15.11 1.47 2.29
N ILE A 109 -15.86 0.38 2.18
CA ILE A 109 -16.30 -0.44 3.32
C ILE A 109 -15.10 -1.01 4.06
N PHE A 110 -14.10 -1.54 3.33
CA PHE A 110 -12.85 -2.00 3.93
C PHE A 110 -12.18 -0.89 4.73
N ALA A 111 -11.95 0.28 4.12
CA ALA A 111 -11.25 1.39 4.75
C ALA A 111 -11.98 1.87 6.01
N ALA A 112 -13.31 1.96 5.98
CA ALA A 112 -14.11 2.38 7.13
C ALA A 112 -13.97 1.43 8.34
N ASN A 113 -13.69 0.15 8.09
CA ASN A 113 -13.58 -0.89 9.12
C ASN A 113 -12.13 -1.19 9.55
N ILE A 114 -11.11 -0.50 9.03
CA ILE A 114 -9.73 -0.64 9.50
C ILE A 114 -9.67 -0.26 10.99
N PRO A 115 -9.12 -1.12 11.89
CA PRO A 115 -9.12 -0.87 13.33
C PRO A 115 -8.29 0.37 13.74
N TYR A 116 -7.25 0.69 12.97
CA TYR A 116 -6.33 1.80 13.27
C TYR A 116 -6.77 3.07 12.57
N GLN A 117 -7.13 4.10 13.33
CA GLN A 117 -7.55 5.39 12.78
C GLN A 117 -6.49 5.98 11.83
N GLN A 118 -5.23 5.97 12.23
CA GLN A 118 -4.12 6.47 11.40
C GLN A 118 -4.11 5.81 10.01
N THR A 119 -4.31 4.49 9.94
CA THR A 119 -4.32 3.77 8.67
C THR A 119 -5.59 4.05 7.85
N ARG A 120 -6.75 4.24 8.52
CA ARG A 120 -7.99 4.68 7.83
C ARG A 120 -7.77 6.01 7.13
N ASP A 121 -7.27 7.00 7.89
CA ASP A 121 -7.02 8.35 7.39
C ASP A 121 -5.97 8.34 6.26
N TYR A 122 -4.95 7.50 6.40
CA TYR A 122 -3.91 7.29 5.39
C TYR A 122 -4.50 6.76 4.08
N VAL A 123 -5.30 5.70 4.12
CA VAL A 123 -5.92 5.11 2.91
C VAL A 123 -6.80 6.14 2.20
N GLN A 124 -7.62 6.87 2.94
CA GLN A 124 -8.48 7.91 2.38
C GLN A 124 -7.66 9.03 1.73
N ALA A 125 -6.61 9.50 2.39
CA ALA A 125 -5.75 10.55 1.88
C ALA A 125 -4.99 10.11 0.61
N VAL A 126 -4.41 8.91 0.60
CA VAL A 126 -3.70 8.37 -0.59
C VAL A 126 -4.64 8.28 -1.79
N LEU A 127 -5.85 7.72 -1.63
CA LEU A 127 -6.78 7.56 -2.74
C LEU A 127 -7.38 8.90 -3.20
N SER A 128 -7.66 9.83 -2.28
CA SER A 128 -8.09 11.18 -2.63
C SER A 128 -7.00 11.93 -3.42
N ASN A 129 -5.75 11.84 -2.99
CA ASN A 129 -4.61 12.42 -3.72
C ASN A 129 -4.45 11.74 -5.09
N ALA A 130 -4.58 10.41 -5.18
CA ALA A 130 -4.50 9.70 -6.45
C ALA A 130 -5.58 10.15 -7.43
N ALA A 131 -6.82 10.39 -6.96
CA ALA A 131 -7.88 10.95 -7.79
C ALA A 131 -7.50 12.34 -8.34
N ILE A 132 -6.97 13.23 -7.48
CA ILE A 132 -6.53 14.56 -7.89
C ILE A 132 -5.40 14.47 -8.93
N TYR A 133 -4.39 13.65 -8.68
CA TYR A 133 -3.28 13.48 -9.63
C TYR A 133 -3.71 12.81 -10.93
N SER A 134 -4.67 11.89 -10.89
CA SER A 134 -5.25 11.31 -12.10
C SER A 134 -5.93 12.38 -12.97
N ALA A 135 -6.72 13.25 -12.34
CA ALA A 135 -7.34 14.38 -13.05
C ALA A 135 -6.31 15.32 -13.66
N LEU A 136 -5.28 15.68 -12.92
CA LEU A 136 -4.20 16.58 -13.39
C LEU A 136 -3.39 15.98 -14.53
N LEU A 137 -3.05 14.69 -14.45
CA LEU A 137 -2.22 14.03 -15.46
C LEU A 137 -2.98 13.67 -16.72
N GLN A 138 -4.28 13.35 -16.62
CA GLN A 138 -5.09 12.90 -17.75
C GLN A 138 -5.97 14.01 -18.34
N GLY A 139 -6.11 15.14 -17.64
CA GLY A 139 -6.94 16.27 -18.09
C GLY A 139 -8.45 15.97 -18.11
N LYS A 140 -8.91 14.99 -17.35
CA LYS A 140 -10.31 14.57 -17.26
C LYS A 140 -10.70 14.24 -15.82
N GLU A 141 -12.01 14.19 -15.55
CA GLU A 141 -12.51 13.77 -14.24
C GLU A 141 -12.05 12.34 -13.90
N PRO A 142 -11.58 12.09 -12.66
CA PRO A 142 -11.15 10.77 -12.24
C PRO A 142 -12.35 9.85 -12.04
N ASP A 143 -12.20 8.59 -12.39
CA ASP A 143 -13.15 7.55 -12.00
C ASP A 143 -12.89 7.14 -10.53
N ILE A 144 -13.52 7.88 -9.61
CA ILE A 144 -13.35 7.67 -8.17
C ILE A 144 -13.80 6.27 -7.76
N LEU A 145 -14.86 5.73 -8.39
CA LEU A 145 -15.37 4.40 -8.02
C LEU A 145 -14.37 3.30 -8.35
N SER A 146 -13.65 3.43 -9.47
CA SER A 146 -12.61 2.45 -9.83
C SER A 146 -11.47 2.39 -8.81
N LEU A 147 -11.15 3.50 -8.16
CA LEU A 147 -10.11 3.56 -7.12
C LEU A 147 -10.49 2.78 -5.86
N TRP A 148 -11.80 2.66 -5.58
CA TRP A 148 -12.32 1.97 -4.39
C TRP A 148 -12.82 0.56 -4.67
N GLN A 149 -12.72 0.10 -5.90
CA GLN A 149 -13.20 -1.22 -6.30
C GLN A 149 -12.39 -2.34 -5.65
N LEU A 150 -13.08 -3.38 -5.17
CA LEU A 150 -12.49 -4.67 -4.82
C LEU A 150 -12.88 -5.75 -5.82
N GLN A 151 -11.90 -6.55 -6.20
CA GLN A 151 -12.12 -7.73 -7.05
C GLN A 151 -12.66 -8.91 -6.22
N PRO A 152 -13.31 -9.90 -6.85
CA PRO A 152 -13.80 -11.09 -6.16
C PRO A 152 -12.70 -11.92 -5.49
N ASP A 153 -11.53 -11.98 -6.11
CA ASP A 153 -10.34 -12.62 -5.52
C ASP A 153 -9.46 -11.54 -4.91
N LEU A 154 -9.34 -11.51 -3.59
CA LEU A 154 -8.53 -10.54 -2.84
C LEU A 154 -7.10 -11.03 -2.58
N GLY A 155 -6.67 -12.14 -3.18
CA GLY A 155 -5.33 -12.71 -2.97
C GLY A 155 -5.09 -13.15 -1.51
N LEU A 156 -6.14 -13.61 -0.82
CA LEU A 156 -6.01 -14.09 0.55
C LEU A 156 -5.27 -15.42 0.56
N GLU A 157 -4.15 -15.49 1.25
CA GLU A 157 -3.56 -16.77 1.64
C GLU A 157 -4.56 -17.50 2.55
N PRO A 158 -4.79 -18.81 2.34
CA PRO A 158 -5.61 -19.58 3.26
C PRO A 158 -5.02 -19.44 4.67
N ALA A 159 -5.88 -19.24 5.66
CA ALA A 159 -5.45 -19.23 7.07
C ALA A 159 -4.67 -20.51 7.31
N ALA A 160 -3.39 -20.39 7.72
CA ALA A 160 -2.62 -21.56 8.13
C ALA A 160 -3.47 -22.30 9.16
N ALA A 161 -3.88 -23.53 8.82
CA ALA A 161 -4.65 -24.37 9.71
C ALA A 161 -3.89 -24.41 11.04
N THR A 162 -4.45 -23.79 12.08
CA THR A 162 -3.94 -23.93 13.43
C THR A 162 -4.02 -25.42 13.74
N ALA A 163 -2.86 -26.07 13.72
CA ALA A 163 -2.74 -27.44 14.15
C ALA A 163 -3.30 -27.50 15.58
N THR A 164 -4.50 -28.00 15.70
CA THR A 164 -5.11 -28.32 16.99
C THR A 164 -4.31 -29.48 17.54
N THR A 165 -3.31 -29.17 18.35
CA THR A 165 -2.63 -30.19 19.16
C THR A 165 -3.67 -30.69 20.14
N PRO A 166 -4.04 -31.97 20.15
CA PRO A 166 -4.90 -32.50 21.19
C PRO A 166 -4.13 -32.41 22.52
N ARG A 167 -4.71 -31.73 23.48
CA ARG A 167 -4.22 -31.80 24.89
C ARG A 167 -4.42 -33.22 25.42
N PRO A 168 -3.41 -33.73 26.15
CA PRO A 168 -3.50 -35.01 26.83
C PRO A 168 -4.56 -35.02 27.92
#